data_f13877e9dbee9d188bae8ab5d9ccd7db
#
_entry.id   f13877e9dbee9d188bae8ab5d9ccd7db
#
_cell.length_a   1.000
_cell.length_b   1.000
_cell.length_c   1.000
_cell.angle_alpha   90.00
_cell.angle_beta   90.00
_cell.angle_gamma   90.00
#
_symmetry.space_group_name_H-M   'P 1'
#
loop_
_entity.id
_entity.type
_entity.pdbx_description
1 polymer ?
#
loop_
_entity_poly.entity_id
_entity_poly.type
_entity_poly.pdbx_seq_one_letter_code
_entity_poly.pdbx_strand_id
1 'polypeptide(L)'
;MRFPTLAVEKEFAQATGRADTKGLTDRAAAHAVLSERSNRYIARQVCWVFSIEGLETYILVPRDPADYDQLLEAVRPQPSPLDLDVVVGVRGPIAPPEMCNGLMAPIVIFDQIYSFDRDALIKAIPRPEKTSAKEFGPAAEELFDRIMLAADNAGSTDDHRALNYLAVRYPAIYTTAADAFGRNSSLTAVDVQRSPLSSTRNVVDVIFSFTNRATYVVEKFFTRVDVTEEFPFLVTKMSPYFDR
;
A
#
# COMPACT_ATOMS: atom_id res chain seq x y z
N MET A 1 -5.13 15.96 1.05
CA MET A 1 -5.91 16.68 2.08
C MET A 1 -6.69 17.80 1.42
N ARG A 2 -7.97 17.96 1.78
CA ARG A 2 -8.84 19.07 1.32
C ARG A 2 -9.56 19.73 2.50
N PHE A 3 -9.92 20.99 2.37
CA PHE A 3 -10.74 21.68 3.36
C PHE A 3 -12.22 21.57 2.93
N PRO A 4 -13.09 20.97 3.76
CA PRO A 4 -14.50 20.80 3.41
C PRO A 4 -15.26 22.14 3.34
N THR A 5 -14.84 23.11 4.17
CA THR A 5 -15.45 24.43 4.24
C THR A 5 -14.39 25.52 4.39
N LEU A 6 -14.76 26.75 4.02
CA LEU A 6 -13.92 27.94 4.21
C LEU A 6 -13.61 28.19 5.69
N ALA A 7 -14.48 27.78 6.60
CA ALA A 7 -14.25 27.92 8.04
C ALA A 7 -13.06 27.09 8.50
N VAL A 8 -13.00 25.81 8.09
CA VAL A 8 -11.88 24.91 8.41
C VAL A 8 -10.57 25.39 7.77
N GLU A 9 -10.64 25.89 6.53
CA GLU A 9 -9.47 26.47 5.85
C GLU A 9 -8.91 27.69 6.61
N LYS A 10 -9.78 28.60 7.06
CA LYS A 10 -9.37 29.77 7.87
C LYS A 10 -8.79 29.38 9.22
N GLU A 11 -9.35 28.39 9.89
CA GLU A 11 -8.81 27.85 11.13
C GLU A 11 -7.41 27.26 10.94
N PHE A 12 -7.23 26.48 9.89
CA PHE A 12 -5.92 25.93 9.52
C PHE A 12 -4.93 27.05 9.20
N ALA A 13 -5.32 28.08 8.42
CA ALA A 13 -4.47 29.23 8.11
C ALA A 13 -4.06 30.02 9.36
N GLN A 14 -4.96 30.18 10.33
CA GLN A 14 -4.64 30.82 11.60
C GLN A 14 -3.66 29.98 12.45
N ALA A 15 -3.84 28.67 12.46
CA ALA A 15 -2.93 27.76 13.15
C ALA A 15 -1.53 27.80 12.51
N THR A 16 -1.46 27.83 11.16
CA THR A 16 -0.21 27.96 10.40
C THR A 16 0.49 29.29 10.70
N GLY A 17 -0.26 30.39 10.81
CA GLY A 17 0.29 31.71 11.13
C GLY A 17 0.82 31.83 12.57
N ARG A 18 0.41 30.93 13.49
CA ARG A 18 0.95 30.84 14.86
C ARG A 18 2.16 29.92 14.98
N ALA A 19 2.27 28.93 14.10
CA ALA A 19 3.36 27.99 14.08
C ALA A 19 4.59 28.58 13.36
N ASP A 20 5.77 28.12 13.73
CA ASP A 20 7.00 28.47 13.00
C ASP A 20 7.13 27.62 11.73
N THR A 21 6.36 28.01 10.70
CA THR A 21 6.32 27.32 9.41
C THR A 21 7.10 28.04 8.33
N LYS A 22 7.86 29.08 8.67
CA LYS A 22 8.61 29.89 7.73
C LYS A 22 9.65 29.05 6.98
N GLY A 23 9.55 29.02 5.65
CA GLY A 23 10.46 28.27 4.79
C GLY A 23 10.13 26.78 4.64
N LEU A 24 9.04 26.32 5.24
CA LEU A 24 8.53 24.95 5.03
C LEU A 24 7.72 24.88 3.74
N THR A 25 7.68 23.69 3.15
CA THR A 25 6.72 23.37 2.10
C THR A 25 5.31 23.29 2.68
N ASP A 26 4.26 23.41 1.87
CA ASP A 26 2.87 23.29 2.31
C ASP A 26 2.61 21.98 3.05
N ARG A 27 3.23 20.89 2.58
CA ARG A 27 3.12 19.55 3.21
C ARG A 27 3.81 19.51 4.57
N ALA A 28 5.02 20.05 4.67
CA ALA A 28 5.75 20.13 5.94
C ALA A 28 5.05 21.05 6.94
N ALA A 29 4.51 22.16 6.49
CA ALA A 29 3.71 23.08 7.30
C ALA A 29 2.42 22.41 7.80
N ALA A 30 1.71 21.70 6.92
CA ALA A 30 0.51 20.93 7.29
C ALA A 30 0.83 19.88 8.35
N HIS A 31 1.90 19.09 8.15
CA HIS A 31 2.34 18.12 9.13
C HIS A 31 2.66 18.77 10.49
N ALA A 32 3.45 19.83 10.51
CA ALA A 32 3.83 20.53 11.74
C ALA A 32 2.61 21.06 12.49
N VAL A 33 1.68 21.74 11.78
CA VAL A 33 0.48 22.32 12.38
C VAL A 33 -0.46 21.26 12.92
N LEU A 34 -0.74 20.21 12.13
CA LEU A 34 -1.72 19.16 12.52
C LEU A 34 -1.18 18.18 13.55
N SER A 35 0.16 18.05 13.67
CA SER A 35 0.80 17.22 14.70
C SER A 35 0.72 17.86 16.09
N GLU A 36 0.54 19.18 16.17
CA GLU A 36 0.35 19.87 17.42
C GLU A 36 -0.93 19.42 18.13
N ARG A 37 -0.82 19.03 19.40
CA ARG A 37 -1.96 18.52 20.19
C ARG A 37 -3.14 19.51 20.23
N SER A 38 -2.85 20.80 20.31
CA SER A 38 -3.85 21.87 20.29
C SER A 38 -4.64 21.98 18.98
N ASN A 39 -4.08 21.49 17.89
CA ASN A 39 -4.65 21.59 16.54
C ASN A 39 -5.27 20.26 16.04
N ARG A 40 -5.28 19.21 16.87
CA ARG A 40 -5.87 17.88 16.52
C ARG A 40 -7.34 17.95 16.11
N TYR A 41 -8.08 18.94 16.62
CA TYR A 41 -9.46 19.16 16.19
C TYR A 41 -9.56 19.56 14.71
N ILE A 42 -8.56 20.27 14.17
CA ILE A 42 -8.50 20.60 12.74
C ILE A 42 -8.26 19.33 11.92
N ALA A 43 -7.34 18.46 12.36
CA ALA A 43 -7.07 17.18 11.70
C ALA A 43 -8.33 16.30 11.56
N ARG A 44 -9.28 16.43 12.49
CA ARG A 44 -10.58 15.72 12.46
C ARG A 44 -11.61 16.37 11.52
N GLN A 45 -11.39 17.61 11.11
CA GLN A 45 -12.32 18.36 10.27
C GLN A 45 -11.89 18.40 8.80
N VAL A 46 -10.60 18.21 8.52
CA VAL A 46 -10.11 18.16 7.14
C VAL A 46 -10.50 16.85 6.46
N CYS A 47 -10.68 16.90 5.15
CA CYS A 47 -10.85 15.71 4.33
C CYS A 47 -9.51 15.07 4.03
N TRP A 48 -9.36 13.84 4.43
CA TRP A 48 -8.19 13.02 4.11
C TRP A 48 -8.41 12.30 2.79
N VAL A 49 -7.64 12.66 1.79
CA VAL A 49 -7.78 12.13 0.42
C VAL A 49 -6.59 11.25 0.12
N PHE A 50 -6.86 10.01 -0.24
CA PHE A 50 -5.87 9.06 -0.72
C PHE A 50 -5.80 9.12 -2.23
N SER A 51 -4.60 9.41 -2.75
CA SER A 51 -4.35 9.53 -4.18
C SER A 51 -3.51 8.37 -4.66
N ILE A 52 -3.90 7.78 -5.79
CA ILE A 52 -3.17 6.72 -6.48
C ILE A 52 -2.73 7.29 -7.83
N GLU A 53 -1.44 7.24 -8.12
CA GLU A 53 -0.86 7.81 -9.35
C GLU A 53 -1.27 9.28 -9.60
N GLY A 54 -1.41 10.05 -8.53
CA GLY A 54 -1.82 11.45 -8.59
C GLY A 54 -3.33 11.69 -8.71
N LEU A 55 -4.14 10.65 -8.87
CA LEU A 55 -5.59 10.74 -8.91
C LEU A 55 -6.20 10.59 -7.50
N GLU A 56 -7.07 11.52 -7.13
CA GLU A 56 -7.82 11.48 -5.86
C GLU A 56 -8.83 10.32 -5.91
N THR A 57 -8.49 9.19 -5.27
CA THR A 57 -9.20 7.93 -5.47
C THR A 57 -10.16 7.61 -4.33
N TYR A 58 -9.77 7.90 -3.07
CA TYR A 58 -10.57 7.58 -1.89
C TYR A 58 -10.56 8.73 -0.89
N ILE A 59 -11.64 8.82 -0.11
CA ILE A 59 -11.71 9.65 1.09
C ILE A 59 -11.54 8.73 2.29
N LEU A 60 -10.50 8.96 3.10
CA LEU A 60 -10.19 8.14 4.26
C LEU A 60 -10.89 8.68 5.49
N VAL A 61 -11.57 7.79 6.21
CA VAL A 61 -12.22 8.07 7.50
C VAL A 61 -11.72 7.02 8.49
N PRO A 62 -11.09 7.40 9.61
CA PRO A 62 -10.67 6.43 10.59
C PRO A 62 -11.87 5.76 11.27
N ARG A 63 -11.76 4.46 11.54
CA ARG A 63 -12.78 3.75 12.34
C ARG A 63 -12.73 4.22 13.79
N ASP A 64 -11.54 4.38 14.35
CA ASP A 64 -11.31 4.92 15.68
C ASP A 64 -10.73 6.34 15.59
N PRO A 65 -11.23 7.31 16.39
CA PRO A 65 -10.63 8.65 16.45
C PRO A 65 -9.15 8.69 16.85
N ALA A 66 -8.59 7.64 17.45
CA ALA A 66 -7.16 7.54 17.72
C ALA A 66 -6.33 7.34 16.43
N ASP A 67 -6.93 6.78 15.38
CA ASP A 67 -6.25 6.47 14.13
C ASP A 67 -5.94 7.69 13.26
N TYR A 68 -6.39 8.90 13.65
CA TYR A 68 -5.92 10.13 13.01
C TYR A 68 -4.41 10.31 13.07
N ASP A 69 -3.73 9.71 14.03
CA ASP A 69 -2.27 9.73 14.12
C ASP A 69 -1.61 9.02 12.94
N GLN A 70 -2.20 7.93 12.46
CA GLN A 70 -1.72 7.22 11.27
C GLN A 70 -1.81 8.08 10.00
N LEU A 71 -2.88 8.89 9.86
CA LEU A 71 -3.01 9.83 8.75
C LEU A 71 -1.94 10.92 8.79
N LEU A 72 -1.61 11.41 9.99
CA LEU A 72 -0.56 12.41 10.16
C LEU A 72 0.83 11.84 9.87
N GLU A 73 1.10 10.60 10.28
CA GLU A 73 2.35 9.90 9.94
C GLU A 73 2.49 9.69 8.42
N ALA A 74 1.39 9.39 7.73
CA ALA A 74 1.37 9.26 6.28
C ALA A 74 1.63 10.58 5.53
N VAL A 75 1.35 11.73 6.16
CA VAL A 75 1.73 13.06 5.63
C VAL A 75 3.17 13.37 5.99
N ARG A 76 4.13 12.66 5.42
CA ARG A 76 5.56 12.87 5.69
C ARG A 76 5.97 14.30 5.34
N PRO A 77 6.70 15.01 6.22
CA PRO A 77 7.14 16.40 5.95
C PRO A 77 8.11 16.48 4.78
N GLN A 78 8.89 15.42 4.55
CA GLN A 78 9.83 15.31 3.44
C GLN A 78 9.50 14.04 2.64
N PRO A 79 8.59 14.12 1.66
CA PRO A 79 8.20 12.96 0.87
C PRO A 79 9.33 12.51 -0.06
N SER A 80 9.49 11.21 -0.20
CA SER A 80 10.33 10.54 -1.19
C SER A 80 9.45 9.95 -2.31
N PRO A 81 9.93 9.86 -3.55
CA PRO A 81 9.24 9.10 -4.60
C PRO A 81 9.09 7.61 -4.27
N LEU A 82 9.85 7.11 -3.30
CA LEU A 82 9.83 5.72 -2.84
C LEU A 82 8.90 5.50 -1.65
N ASP A 83 8.25 6.56 -1.16
CA ASP A 83 7.28 6.47 -0.09
C ASP A 83 5.99 5.82 -0.58
N LEU A 84 5.49 4.88 0.21
CA LEU A 84 4.28 4.11 -0.08
C LEU A 84 3.41 4.03 1.15
N ASP A 85 2.11 4.09 0.92
CA ASP A 85 1.10 3.90 1.94
C ASP A 85 0.14 2.79 1.51
N VAL A 86 -0.06 1.81 2.37
CA VAL A 86 -1.04 0.74 2.19
C VAL A 86 -2.12 0.89 3.23
N VAL A 87 -3.34 1.14 2.77
CA VAL A 87 -4.51 1.35 3.62
C VAL A 87 -5.32 0.05 3.69
N VAL A 88 -5.61 -0.41 4.90
CA VAL A 88 -6.54 -1.51 5.16
C VAL A 88 -7.82 -0.93 5.73
N GLY A 89 -8.95 -1.24 5.10
CA GLY A 89 -10.23 -0.69 5.49
C GLY A 89 -11.38 -1.19 4.63
N VAL A 90 -12.59 -0.80 5.00
CA VAL A 90 -13.83 -1.16 4.31
C VAL A 90 -14.26 -0.02 3.39
N ARG A 91 -14.44 -0.34 2.11
CA ARG A 91 -14.96 0.59 1.12
C ARG A 91 -16.46 0.81 1.35
N GLY A 92 -16.83 2.07 1.55
CA GLY A 92 -18.19 2.53 1.69
C GLY A 92 -18.76 3.18 0.42
N PRO A 93 -19.84 3.96 0.59
CA PRO A 93 -20.49 4.68 -0.51
C PRO A 93 -19.62 5.82 -1.05
N ILE A 94 -20.04 6.39 -2.17
CA ILE A 94 -19.48 7.63 -2.69
C ILE A 94 -19.86 8.78 -1.74
N ALA A 95 -18.87 9.60 -1.39
CA ALA A 95 -19.10 10.76 -0.52
C ALA A 95 -20.03 11.79 -1.20
N PRO A 96 -20.92 12.39 -0.44
CA PRO A 96 -21.72 13.51 -0.94
C PRO A 96 -20.81 14.74 -1.18
N PRO A 97 -21.17 15.63 -2.13
CA PRO A 97 -20.33 16.77 -2.52
C PRO A 97 -19.94 17.68 -1.34
N GLU A 98 -20.82 17.81 -0.35
CA GLU A 98 -20.64 18.67 0.81
C GLU A 98 -19.55 18.18 1.77
N MET A 99 -19.25 16.87 1.73
CA MET A 99 -18.29 16.27 2.66
C MET A 99 -16.86 16.75 2.41
N CYS A 100 -16.46 16.90 1.15
CA CYS A 100 -15.09 17.20 0.75
C CYS A 100 -14.99 18.28 -0.33
N ASN A 101 -15.74 19.35 -0.19
CA ASN A 101 -15.70 20.50 -1.10
C ASN A 101 -15.82 20.07 -2.58
N GLY A 102 -16.86 19.32 -2.90
CA GLY A 102 -17.18 18.85 -4.25
C GLY A 102 -16.49 17.56 -4.70
N LEU A 103 -15.55 17.00 -3.93
CA LEU A 103 -14.95 15.71 -4.27
C LEU A 103 -15.92 14.57 -3.99
N MET A 104 -16.30 13.86 -5.06
CA MET A 104 -17.16 12.68 -5.01
C MET A 104 -16.32 11.43 -5.27
N ALA A 105 -15.74 10.88 -4.21
CA ALA A 105 -14.96 9.64 -4.24
C ALA A 105 -15.53 8.64 -3.23
N PRO A 106 -15.28 7.32 -3.40
CA PRO A 106 -15.68 6.34 -2.40
C PRO A 106 -15.00 6.62 -1.06
N ILE A 107 -15.77 6.51 0.02
CA ILE A 107 -15.23 6.56 1.37
C ILE A 107 -14.58 5.22 1.70
N VAL A 108 -13.43 5.24 2.36
CA VAL A 108 -12.83 4.06 2.99
C VAL A 108 -12.76 4.31 4.49
N ILE A 109 -13.49 3.49 5.25
CA ILE A 109 -13.37 3.45 6.71
C ILE A 109 -12.18 2.55 7.01
N PHE A 110 -11.06 3.14 7.41
CA PHE A 110 -9.81 2.40 7.59
C PHE A 110 -9.57 2.03 9.06
N ASP A 111 -8.88 0.91 9.24
CA ASP A 111 -8.41 0.39 10.52
C ASP A 111 -6.89 0.50 10.65
N GLN A 112 -6.16 0.47 9.52
CA GLN A 112 -4.71 0.51 9.54
C GLN A 112 -4.15 1.19 8.29
N ILE A 113 -3.12 2.01 8.48
CA ILE A 113 -2.26 2.52 7.41
C ILE A 113 -0.84 2.03 7.67
N TYR A 114 -0.24 1.36 6.69
CA TYR A 114 1.18 1.01 6.70
C TYR A 114 1.91 2.03 5.83
N SER A 115 2.72 2.87 6.47
CA SER A 115 3.54 3.89 5.81
C SER A 115 5.01 3.47 5.84
N PHE A 116 5.64 3.32 4.69
CA PHE A 116 7.04 2.89 4.59
C PHE A 116 7.73 3.45 3.34
N ASP A 117 9.06 3.46 3.39
CA ASP A 117 9.90 3.67 2.23
C ASP A 117 10.22 2.31 1.60
N ARG A 118 10.12 2.19 0.27
CA ARG A 118 10.35 0.94 -0.47
C ARG A 118 11.71 0.33 -0.16
N ASP A 119 12.77 1.15 -0.19
CA ASP A 119 14.13 0.65 0.00
C ASP A 119 14.35 0.20 1.45
N ALA A 120 13.72 0.91 2.42
CA ALA A 120 13.75 0.49 3.81
C ALA A 120 13.02 -0.85 4.01
N LEU A 121 11.86 -1.04 3.36
CA LEU A 121 11.15 -2.32 3.38
C LEU A 121 12.02 -3.45 2.82
N ILE A 122 12.60 -3.26 1.63
CA ILE A 122 13.45 -4.28 0.99
C ILE A 122 14.68 -4.62 1.84
N LYS A 123 15.30 -3.62 2.47
CA LYS A 123 16.44 -3.83 3.39
C LYS A 123 16.06 -4.60 4.66
N ALA A 124 14.82 -4.46 5.12
CA ALA A 124 14.32 -5.17 6.30
C ALA A 124 13.98 -6.64 6.04
N ILE A 125 13.85 -7.04 4.76
CA ILE A 125 13.55 -8.43 4.40
C ILE A 125 14.78 -9.31 4.65
N PRO A 126 14.64 -10.44 5.38
CA PRO A 126 15.74 -11.38 5.60
C PRO A 126 16.26 -11.93 4.27
N ARG A 127 17.53 -11.66 3.99
CA ARG A 127 18.19 -12.17 2.79
C ARG A 127 18.55 -13.65 2.97
N PRO A 128 18.33 -14.52 1.96
CA PRO A 128 18.80 -15.89 1.98
C PRO A 128 20.32 -15.97 2.12
N GLU A 129 20.84 -16.92 2.90
CA GLU A 129 22.29 -17.05 3.19
C GLU A 129 23.14 -17.22 1.91
N LYS A 130 22.57 -17.83 0.87
CA LYS A 130 23.28 -18.12 -0.40
C LYS A 130 23.15 -17.03 -1.45
N THR A 131 22.41 -15.96 -1.19
CA THR A 131 22.13 -14.89 -2.16
C THR A 131 22.96 -13.65 -1.81
N SER A 132 23.71 -13.12 -2.78
CA SER A 132 24.48 -11.90 -2.58
C SER A 132 23.56 -10.67 -2.50
N ALA A 133 24.03 -9.60 -1.84
CA ALA A 133 23.28 -8.35 -1.79
C ALA A 133 23.03 -7.73 -3.18
N LYS A 134 23.98 -7.99 -4.13
CA LYS A 134 23.89 -7.50 -5.51
C LYS A 134 22.80 -8.24 -6.33
N GLU A 135 22.44 -9.44 -5.93
CA GLU A 135 21.38 -10.24 -6.58
C GLU A 135 20.04 -10.04 -5.91
N PHE A 136 20.04 -9.93 -4.57
CA PHE A 136 18.79 -9.79 -3.79
C PHE A 136 18.10 -8.46 -4.05
N GLY A 137 18.81 -7.34 -3.97
CA GLY A 137 18.24 -6.01 -4.12
C GLY A 137 17.44 -5.86 -5.44
N PRO A 138 18.08 -6.03 -6.61
CA PRO A 138 17.40 -5.90 -7.89
C PRO A 138 16.22 -6.87 -8.08
N ALA A 139 16.33 -8.11 -7.60
CA ALA A 139 15.23 -9.07 -7.70
C ALA A 139 14.06 -8.70 -6.82
N ALA A 140 14.31 -8.18 -5.61
CA ALA A 140 13.28 -7.73 -4.71
C ALA A 140 12.59 -6.46 -5.21
N GLU A 141 13.34 -5.51 -5.76
CA GLU A 141 12.81 -4.31 -6.40
C GLU A 141 11.94 -4.65 -7.61
N GLU A 142 12.42 -5.51 -8.51
CA GLU A 142 11.66 -5.96 -9.69
C GLU A 142 10.32 -6.60 -9.28
N LEU A 143 10.35 -7.48 -8.27
CA LEU A 143 9.13 -8.11 -7.77
C LEU A 143 8.17 -7.10 -7.15
N PHE A 144 8.70 -6.22 -6.30
CA PHE A 144 7.90 -5.20 -5.62
C PHE A 144 7.22 -4.27 -6.63
N ASP A 145 8.00 -3.73 -7.55
CA ASP A 145 7.51 -2.82 -8.57
C ASP A 145 6.46 -3.50 -9.45
N ARG A 146 6.66 -4.77 -9.81
CA ARG A 146 5.68 -5.51 -10.60
C ARG A 146 4.37 -5.75 -9.87
N ILE A 147 4.39 -5.93 -8.56
CA ILE A 147 3.18 -6.05 -7.73
C ILE A 147 2.48 -4.70 -7.57
N MET A 148 3.24 -3.68 -7.18
CA MET A 148 2.66 -2.37 -6.83
C MET A 148 2.28 -1.54 -8.05
N LEU A 149 3.00 -1.72 -9.17
CA LEU A 149 2.71 -1.10 -10.46
C LEU A 149 1.83 -1.99 -11.36
N ALA A 150 1.23 -3.05 -10.81
CA ALA A 150 0.18 -3.77 -11.52
C ALA A 150 -0.91 -2.76 -11.89
N ALA A 151 -1.26 -2.72 -13.17
CA ALA A 151 -2.18 -1.72 -13.69
C ALA A 151 -3.46 -1.63 -12.83
N ASP A 152 -3.83 -0.42 -12.48
CA ASP A 152 -5.04 -0.10 -11.72
C ASP A 152 -5.11 -0.68 -10.29
N ASN A 153 -3.96 -0.95 -9.64
CA ASN A 153 -3.95 -1.47 -8.27
C ASN A 153 -4.46 -0.42 -7.25
N ALA A 154 -5.76 -0.22 -7.27
CA ALA A 154 -6.48 0.63 -6.33
C ALA A 154 -6.91 -0.10 -5.04
N GLY A 155 -6.46 -1.34 -4.82
CA GLY A 155 -6.84 -2.13 -3.65
C GLY A 155 -8.30 -2.59 -3.62
N SER A 156 -9.05 -2.39 -4.71
CA SER A 156 -10.52 -2.54 -4.73
C SER A 156 -11.00 -3.94 -5.09
N THR A 157 -10.11 -4.82 -5.53
CA THR A 157 -10.41 -6.22 -5.90
C THR A 157 -9.73 -7.19 -4.96
N ASP A 158 -10.21 -8.43 -4.92
CA ASP A 158 -9.59 -9.50 -4.14
C ASP A 158 -8.15 -9.77 -4.60
N ASP A 159 -7.88 -9.65 -5.91
CA ASP A 159 -6.56 -9.80 -6.51
C ASP A 159 -5.59 -8.72 -5.98
N HIS A 160 -6.00 -7.45 -6.03
CA HIS A 160 -5.20 -6.34 -5.51
C HIS A 160 -4.92 -6.49 -4.01
N ARG A 161 -5.93 -6.90 -3.23
CA ARG A 161 -5.80 -7.08 -1.79
C ARG A 161 -4.80 -8.20 -1.46
N ALA A 162 -4.85 -9.32 -2.19
CA ALA A 162 -3.91 -10.41 -2.03
C ALA A 162 -2.48 -9.99 -2.39
N LEU A 163 -2.29 -9.31 -3.52
CA LEU A 163 -0.99 -8.82 -3.97
C LEU A 163 -0.37 -7.84 -2.99
N ASN A 164 -1.14 -6.84 -2.54
CA ASN A 164 -0.69 -5.84 -1.57
C ASN A 164 -0.32 -6.47 -0.22
N TYR A 165 -1.13 -7.44 0.25
CA TYR A 165 -0.81 -8.20 1.45
C TYR A 165 0.53 -8.94 1.32
N LEU A 166 0.73 -9.68 0.22
CA LEU A 166 1.97 -10.41 -0.01
C LEU A 166 3.18 -9.49 -0.08
N ALA A 167 3.06 -8.36 -0.77
CA ALA A 167 4.13 -7.39 -0.92
C ALA A 167 4.62 -6.82 0.43
N VAL A 168 3.71 -6.58 1.36
CA VAL A 168 4.03 -5.93 2.64
C VAL A 168 4.27 -6.92 3.78
N ARG A 169 3.59 -8.09 3.76
CA ARG A 169 3.51 -8.99 4.92
C ARG A 169 4.15 -10.36 4.71
N TYR A 170 4.54 -10.72 3.48
CA TYR A 170 5.05 -12.06 3.20
C TYR A 170 6.45 -12.05 2.54
N PRO A 171 7.53 -11.96 3.33
CA PRO A 171 8.91 -11.89 2.82
C PRO A 171 9.34 -13.07 1.92
N ALA A 172 8.67 -14.24 2.02
CA ALA A 172 9.04 -15.40 1.23
C ALA A 172 8.90 -15.20 -0.29
N ILE A 173 8.05 -14.27 -0.75
CA ILE A 173 7.97 -13.97 -2.19
C ILE A 173 9.29 -13.38 -2.70
N TYR A 174 9.93 -12.52 -1.91
CA TYR A 174 11.21 -11.89 -2.25
C TYR A 174 12.38 -12.88 -2.22
N THR A 175 12.38 -13.79 -1.23
CA THR A 175 13.39 -14.84 -1.17
C THR A 175 13.29 -15.78 -2.35
N THR A 176 12.08 -16.16 -2.77
CA THR A 176 11.84 -16.99 -3.96
C THR A 176 12.28 -16.25 -5.24
N ALA A 177 11.98 -14.97 -5.36
CA ALA A 177 12.42 -14.16 -6.51
C ALA A 177 13.96 -14.06 -6.58
N ALA A 178 14.60 -13.84 -5.44
CA ALA A 178 16.07 -13.76 -5.38
C ALA A 178 16.73 -15.10 -5.70
N ASP A 179 16.20 -16.22 -5.23
CA ASP A 179 16.67 -17.56 -5.57
C ASP A 179 16.51 -17.85 -7.08
N ALA A 180 15.38 -17.46 -7.67
CA ALA A 180 15.16 -17.59 -9.12
C ALA A 180 16.15 -16.71 -9.90
N PHE A 181 16.37 -15.48 -9.47
CA PHE A 181 17.34 -14.57 -10.08
C PHE A 181 18.76 -15.15 -10.04
N GLY A 182 19.19 -15.71 -8.90
CA GLY A 182 20.47 -16.39 -8.76
C GLY A 182 20.64 -17.62 -9.68
N ARG A 183 19.51 -18.24 -10.11
CA ARG A 183 19.49 -19.31 -11.14
C ARG A 183 19.31 -18.78 -12.57
N ASN A 184 19.61 -17.52 -12.81
CA ASN A 184 19.46 -16.85 -14.11
C ASN A 184 18.02 -16.82 -14.63
N SER A 185 17.04 -16.72 -13.75
CA SER A 185 15.61 -16.58 -14.09
C SER A 185 15.10 -15.20 -13.68
N SER A 186 14.19 -14.64 -14.47
CA SER A 186 13.49 -13.37 -14.18
C SER A 186 12.03 -13.62 -13.93
N LEU A 187 11.41 -12.80 -13.08
CA LEU A 187 9.96 -12.77 -12.93
C LEU A 187 9.33 -12.28 -14.24
N THR A 188 8.47 -13.10 -14.85
CA THR A 188 7.82 -12.78 -16.13
C THR A 188 6.34 -12.52 -16.00
N ALA A 189 5.67 -13.14 -15.03
CA ALA A 189 4.26 -12.87 -14.74
C ALA A 189 3.94 -13.05 -13.25
N VAL A 190 2.92 -12.31 -12.80
CA VAL A 190 2.24 -12.54 -11.53
C VAL A 190 0.76 -12.63 -11.87
N ASP A 191 0.20 -13.81 -11.69
CA ASP A 191 -1.19 -14.10 -12.02
C ASP A 191 -1.98 -14.37 -10.73
N VAL A 192 -3.20 -13.88 -10.64
CA VAL A 192 -4.09 -14.15 -9.52
C VAL A 192 -5.33 -14.85 -10.06
N GLN A 193 -5.70 -15.93 -9.43
CA GLN A 193 -6.90 -16.67 -9.80
C GLN A 193 -7.65 -17.17 -8.57
N ARG A 194 -8.95 -17.35 -8.73
CA ARG A 194 -9.76 -17.93 -7.64
C ARG A 194 -9.27 -19.33 -7.33
N SER A 195 -8.99 -19.59 -6.05
CA SER A 195 -8.54 -20.92 -5.61
C SER A 195 -9.67 -21.95 -5.76
N PRO A 196 -9.36 -23.20 -6.16
CA PRO A 196 -10.32 -24.30 -6.09
C PRO A 196 -10.84 -24.59 -4.66
N LEU A 197 -10.13 -24.08 -3.65
CA LEU A 197 -10.56 -24.19 -2.23
C LEU A 197 -11.55 -23.09 -1.83
N SER A 198 -11.80 -22.13 -2.72
CA SER A 198 -12.75 -21.03 -2.49
C SER A 198 -14.17 -21.57 -2.53
N SER A 199 -14.85 -21.60 -1.38
CA SER A 199 -16.25 -22.01 -1.27
C SER A 199 -17.08 -20.90 -0.63
N THR A 200 -17.20 -20.89 0.70
CA THR A 200 -17.80 -19.82 1.48
C THR A 200 -16.82 -18.67 1.77
N ARG A 201 -15.54 -18.90 1.57
CA ARG A 201 -14.45 -17.93 1.73
C ARG A 201 -13.90 -17.52 0.38
N ASN A 202 -13.43 -16.28 0.27
CA ASN A 202 -12.73 -15.79 -0.89
C ASN A 202 -11.24 -16.11 -0.75
N VAL A 203 -10.83 -17.22 -1.35
CA VAL A 203 -9.42 -17.64 -1.37
C VAL A 203 -8.90 -17.50 -2.80
N VAL A 204 -7.76 -16.87 -2.95
CA VAL A 204 -7.08 -16.70 -4.24
C VAL A 204 -5.72 -17.36 -4.24
N ASP A 205 -5.35 -17.92 -5.39
CA ASP A 205 -4.02 -18.45 -5.67
C ASP A 205 -3.24 -17.37 -6.41
N VAL A 206 -2.13 -16.91 -5.83
CA VAL A 206 -1.21 -15.97 -6.46
C VAL A 206 -0.04 -16.75 -7.01
N ILE A 207 0.17 -16.70 -8.32
CA ILE A 207 1.13 -17.51 -9.07
C ILE A 207 2.21 -16.59 -9.62
N PHE A 208 3.46 -16.89 -9.27
CA PHE A 208 4.65 -16.19 -9.75
C PHE A 208 5.36 -17.05 -10.78
N SER A 209 5.52 -16.55 -12.00
CA SER A 209 6.19 -17.23 -13.11
C SER A 209 7.58 -16.66 -13.32
N PHE A 210 8.60 -17.52 -13.25
CA PHE A 210 9.98 -17.16 -13.48
C PHE A 210 10.50 -17.87 -14.73
N THR A 211 11.02 -17.10 -15.68
CA THR A 211 11.56 -17.64 -16.94
C THR A 211 13.08 -17.58 -16.93
N ASN A 212 13.72 -18.72 -17.18
CA ASN A 212 15.17 -18.78 -17.30
C ASN A 212 15.63 -18.06 -18.58
N ARG A 213 16.57 -17.14 -18.44
CA ARG A 213 17.04 -16.25 -19.52
C ARG A 213 17.80 -16.98 -20.63
N ALA A 214 18.35 -18.16 -20.35
CA ALA A 214 19.13 -18.92 -21.34
C ALA A 214 18.30 -20.04 -21.99
N THR A 215 17.48 -20.75 -21.21
CA THR A 215 16.75 -21.94 -21.66
C THR A 215 15.28 -21.69 -21.97
N TYR A 216 14.75 -20.54 -21.56
CA TYR A 216 13.34 -20.16 -21.66
C TYR A 216 12.37 -21.09 -20.89
N VAL A 217 12.91 -21.95 -20.02
CA VAL A 217 12.10 -22.78 -19.14
C VAL A 217 11.40 -21.91 -18.10
N VAL A 218 10.11 -22.12 -17.92
CA VAL A 218 9.30 -21.41 -16.95
C VAL A 218 9.11 -22.28 -15.71
N GLU A 219 9.52 -21.76 -14.56
CA GLU A 219 9.20 -22.32 -13.25
C GLU A 219 8.10 -21.47 -12.60
N LYS A 220 7.08 -22.11 -12.05
CA LYS A 220 5.98 -21.42 -11.36
C LYS A 220 5.96 -21.76 -9.88
N PHE A 221 5.72 -20.76 -9.07
CA PHE A 221 5.47 -20.89 -7.64
C PHE A 221 4.15 -20.23 -7.30
N PHE A 222 3.47 -20.71 -6.28
CA PHE A 222 2.23 -20.12 -5.84
C PHE A 222 2.11 -20.03 -4.33
N THR A 223 1.24 -19.18 -3.89
CA THR A 223 0.78 -19.09 -2.51
C THR A 223 -0.72 -18.82 -2.50
N ARG A 224 -1.41 -19.19 -1.42
CA ARG A 224 -2.84 -18.93 -1.24
C ARG A 224 -3.04 -17.85 -0.21
N VAL A 225 -3.91 -16.91 -0.53
CA VAL A 225 -4.31 -15.83 0.36
C VAL A 225 -5.82 -15.86 0.53
N ASP A 226 -6.27 -15.83 1.76
CA ASP A 226 -7.67 -15.62 2.08
C ASP A 226 -7.93 -14.11 2.19
N VAL A 227 -8.84 -13.64 1.37
CA VAL A 227 -9.23 -12.22 1.27
C VAL A 227 -10.70 -12.00 1.64
N THR A 228 -11.29 -12.94 2.38
CA THR A 228 -12.69 -12.86 2.81
C THR A 228 -12.92 -11.69 3.73
N GLU A 229 -12.05 -11.55 4.72
CA GLU A 229 -12.14 -10.51 5.73
C GLU A 229 -11.33 -9.26 5.33
N GLU A 230 -11.45 -8.21 6.10
CA GLU A 230 -10.77 -6.94 5.88
C GLU A 230 -9.25 -7.10 5.85
N PHE A 231 -8.70 -7.91 6.77
CA PHE A 231 -7.28 -8.25 6.83
C PHE A 231 -7.02 -9.57 6.12
N PRO A 232 -6.36 -9.56 4.93
CA PRO A 232 -5.98 -10.79 4.27
C PRO A 232 -4.98 -11.60 5.09
N PHE A 233 -4.98 -12.93 4.93
CA PHE A 233 -4.00 -13.79 5.57
C PHE A 233 -3.57 -14.96 4.69
N LEU A 234 -2.37 -15.47 4.99
CA LEU A 234 -1.75 -16.58 4.27
C LEU A 234 -2.43 -17.91 4.62
N VAL A 235 -2.90 -18.62 3.60
CA VAL A 235 -3.47 -19.97 3.73
C VAL A 235 -2.43 -21.05 3.46
N THR A 236 -1.60 -20.85 2.41
CA THR A 236 -0.58 -21.82 2.00
C THR A 236 0.74 -21.09 1.79
N LYS A 237 1.83 -21.65 2.32
CA LYS A 237 3.17 -21.14 2.07
C LYS A 237 3.55 -21.28 0.60
N MET A 238 4.50 -20.46 0.15
CA MET A 238 5.07 -20.53 -1.20
C MET A 238 5.51 -21.96 -1.54
N SER A 239 5.02 -22.48 -2.64
CA SER A 239 5.21 -23.84 -3.10
C SER A 239 5.29 -23.89 -4.64
N PRO A 240 5.95 -24.90 -5.24
CA PRO A 240 5.91 -25.09 -6.67
C PRO A 240 4.47 -25.23 -7.20
N TYR A 241 4.20 -24.60 -8.33
CA TYR A 241 2.91 -24.70 -9.03
C TYR A 241 3.07 -25.55 -10.29
N PHE A 242 2.17 -26.48 -10.48
CA PHE A 242 2.11 -27.31 -11.66
C PHE A 242 0.78 -27.09 -12.37
N ASP A 243 0.85 -26.66 -13.64
CA ASP A 243 -0.32 -26.54 -14.49
C ASP A 243 -0.99 -27.94 -14.62
N ARG A 244 -2.30 -28.00 -14.39
CA ARG A 244 -3.08 -29.22 -14.52
C ARG A 244 -3.75 -29.29 -15.88
#